data_53a3934a41876cae374bd8bb4c260baa
#
_entry.id   53a3934a41876cae374bd8bb4c260baa
#
_cell.length_a   1.000
_cell.length_b   1.000
_cell.length_c   1.000
_cell.angle_alpha   90.00
_cell.angle_beta   90.00
_cell.angle_gamma   90.00
#
_symmetry.space_group_name_H-M   'P 1'
#
loop_
_entity.id
_entity.type
_entity.pdbx_description
1 polymer ?
#
loop_
_entity_poly.entity_id
_entity_poly.type
_entity_poly.pdbx_seq_one_letter_code
_entity_poly.pdbx_strand_id
1 'polypeptide(L)'
;MTKTDFSLINGNEFIDKKIKDMPSLSFQKSKRGSIYVVNILDVEKPSFSLEVFNNWMAHCEQNFLNMQASQATNAKYLFCINIFVGRNGTLKNYIDSLKLPQGQSFYSICWQIEDNGGNIYYSENQPDDVEKLNKSIRNALKNPTDNSEKTLNDILSLKPKRHHAKIIKPIPYVTYALIFINILIFALMELNGSSTNLHTLTRFGALNVEHLIIFGEYWRIISSAFVHIGLDHLAGNMLGLYIYGTRVEKYFGTTRFILIYFFATVVGVIVSLILSLFASFAYFTIAAGASGAVFGLVGAVGSYSFKKKTSIEGISFSFTIFYLVYSIAAGFFDSSIGHVAHIVGFLTGLILAFLLVPEDEDDKKEKKILDKTI
;
A
#
# COMPACT_ATOMS: atom_id res chain seq x y z
N MET A 1 13.97 -12.24 19.71
CA MET A 1 14.10 -11.00 18.92
C MET A 1 12.87 -10.16 19.17
N THR A 2 13.01 -9.18 20.04
CA THR A 2 11.93 -8.27 20.42
C THR A 2 11.82 -7.16 19.39
N LYS A 3 10.65 -7.09 18.71
CA LYS A 3 10.16 -5.91 17.93
C LYS A 3 11.11 -5.24 16.93
N THR A 4 11.98 -5.96 16.26
CA THR A 4 12.55 -5.51 15.00
C THR A 4 11.67 -6.09 13.90
N ASP A 5 11.18 -5.24 12.98
CA ASP A 5 10.29 -5.62 11.86
C ASP A 5 10.99 -6.48 10.78
N PHE A 6 11.97 -7.29 11.18
CA PHE A 6 12.65 -8.24 10.33
C PHE A 6 11.85 -9.54 10.23
N SER A 7 11.58 -10.02 9.03
CA SER A 7 10.95 -11.31 8.76
C SER A 7 11.99 -12.37 8.42
N LEU A 8 11.84 -13.57 8.98
CA LEU A 8 12.65 -14.72 8.61
C LEU A 8 12.39 -15.09 7.14
N ILE A 9 13.43 -15.33 6.38
CA ILE A 9 13.34 -15.68 4.98
C ILE A 9 13.65 -17.18 4.85
N ASN A 10 12.64 -17.96 4.48
CA ASN A 10 12.80 -19.35 4.09
C ASN A 10 12.90 -19.41 2.57
N GLY A 11 14.12 -19.48 2.04
CA GLY A 11 14.37 -19.54 0.61
C GLY A 11 14.26 -18.14 -0.03
N ASN A 12 15.36 -17.53 -0.26
CA ASN A 12 15.47 -16.15 -0.70
C ASN A 12 15.28 -16.03 -2.20
N GLU A 13 14.51 -15.05 -2.65
CA GLU A 13 14.52 -14.58 -4.04
C GLU A 13 15.93 -14.09 -4.46
N PHE A 14 16.78 -13.73 -3.49
CA PHE A 14 18.16 -13.28 -3.67
C PHE A 14 19.21 -14.39 -3.55
N ILE A 15 18.84 -15.57 -3.02
CA ILE A 15 19.76 -16.69 -2.79
C ILE A 15 19.33 -17.86 -3.66
N ASP A 16 20.17 -18.19 -4.64
CA ASP A 16 19.96 -19.36 -5.49
C ASP A 16 19.97 -20.64 -4.62
N LYS A 17 19.02 -21.55 -4.90
CA LYS A 17 18.88 -22.85 -4.22
C LYS A 17 20.15 -23.72 -4.26
N LYS A 18 21.15 -23.34 -5.05
CA LYS A 18 22.43 -24.04 -5.20
C LYS A 18 23.41 -23.82 -4.03
N ILE A 19 23.21 -22.80 -3.18
CA ILE A 19 24.09 -22.57 -2.03
C ILE A 19 23.45 -23.17 -0.78
N LYS A 20 23.19 -24.48 -0.83
CA LYS A 20 22.53 -25.23 0.25
C LYS A 20 23.39 -25.41 1.51
N ASP A 21 24.68 -25.13 1.44
CA ASP A 21 25.63 -25.59 2.46
C ASP A 21 26.11 -24.51 3.43
N MET A 22 25.67 -23.26 3.29
CA MET A 22 25.99 -22.23 4.26
C MET A 22 25.03 -22.30 5.45
N PRO A 23 25.53 -22.53 6.67
CA PRO A 23 24.73 -22.54 7.86
C PRO A 23 24.33 -21.12 8.24
N SER A 24 23.25 -20.62 7.68
CA SER A 24 22.82 -19.25 7.92
C SER A 24 21.30 -19.16 8.18
N LEU A 25 20.97 -18.28 9.11
CA LEU A 25 19.60 -17.76 9.27
C LEU A 25 19.57 -16.39 8.65
N SER A 26 18.65 -16.14 7.72
CA SER A 26 18.53 -14.86 7.07
C SER A 26 17.18 -14.20 7.40
N PHE A 27 17.23 -12.90 7.67
CA PHE A 27 16.07 -12.07 7.97
C PHE A 27 16.08 -10.85 7.04
N GLN A 28 14.91 -10.44 6.57
CA GLN A 28 14.79 -9.30 5.67
C GLN A 28 13.85 -8.23 6.24
N LYS A 29 14.19 -6.98 5.94
CA LYS A 29 13.37 -5.80 6.18
C LYS A 29 13.51 -4.84 5.01
N SER A 30 12.39 -4.29 4.52
CA SER A 30 12.41 -3.22 3.52
C SER A 30 11.97 -1.91 4.16
N LYS A 31 12.76 -0.84 3.97
CA LYS A 31 12.49 0.48 4.55
C LYS A 31 13.03 1.60 3.64
N ARG A 32 12.20 2.60 3.32
CA ARG A 32 12.58 3.84 2.61
C ARG A 32 13.40 3.62 1.32
N GLY A 33 13.03 2.63 0.52
CA GLY A 33 13.74 2.32 -0.73
C GLY A 33 15.07 1.59 -0.51
N SER A 34 15.30 1.05 0.69
CA SER A 34 16.41 0.17 1.01
C SER A 34 15.91 -1.19 1.46
N ILE A 35 16.67 -2.23 1.13
CA ILE A 35 16.46 -3.59 1.64
C ILE A 35 17.60 -3.89 2.61
N TYR A 36 17.26 -4.39 3.79
CA TYR A 36 18.20 -4.84 4.80
C TYR A 36 18.06 -6.35 4.94
N VAL A 37 19.14 -7.07 4.75
CA VAL A 37 19.23 -8.52 4.95
C VAL A 37 20.19 -8.78 6.09
N VAL A 38 19.73 -9.43 7.14
CA VAL A 38 20.56 -9.83 8.29
C VAL A 38 20.82 -11.32 8.19
N ASN A 39 22.07 -11.70 8.04
CA ASN A 39 22.52 -13.09 7.98
C ASN A 39 23.23 -13.45 9.28
N ILE A 40 22.83 -14.52 9.94
CA ILE A 40 23.52 -15.06 11.11
C ILE A 40 24.23 -16.34 10.65
N LEU A 41 25.55 -16.36 10.76
CA LEU A 41 26.44 -17.37 10.22
C LEU A 41 27.19 -18.05 11.38
N ASP A 42 27.06 -19.36 11.48
CA ASP A 42 27.85 -20.17 12.43
C ASP A 42 29.20 -20.49 11.80
N VAL A 43 30.26 -19.87 12.30
CA VAL A 43 31.61 -19.99 11.73
C VAL A 43 32.41 -21.17 12.30
N GLU A 44 31.88 -21.89 13.28
CA GLU A 44 32.50 -23.08 13.83
C GLU A 44 32.12 -24.35 13.06
N LYS A 45 31.13 -24.25 12.17
CA LYS A 45 30.73 -25.38 11.34
C LYS A 45 31.75 -25.67 10.25
N PRO A 46 32.05 -26.96 9.97
CA PRO A 46 33.02 -27.38 8.96
C PRO A 46 32.70 -26.89 7.54
N SER A 47 31.43 -26.59 7.25
CA SER A 47 30.97 -26.08 5.95
C SER A 47 31.24 -24.59 5.76
N PHE A 48 31.63 -23.84 6.80
CA PHE A 48 31.95 -22.42 6.67
C PHE A 48 33.35 -22.20 6.10
N SER A 49 33.45 -21.40 5.03
CA SER A 49 34.71 -20.82 4.59
C SER A 49 34.51 -19.38 4.11
N LEU A 50 35.54 -18.55 4.27
CA LEU A 50 35.51 -17.16 3.78
C LEU A 50 35.40 -17.06 2.25
N GLU A 51 35.94 -18.04 1.54
CA GLU A 51 35.83 -18.11 0.06
C GLU A 51 34.39 -18.35 -0.35
N VAL A 52 33.70 -19.32 0.25
CA VAL A 52 32.27 -19.59 0.01
C VAL A 52 31.43 -18.38 0.38
N PHE A 53 31.74 -17.72 1.48
CA PHE A 53 31.04 -16.50 1.92
C PHE A 53 31.22 -15.35 0.90
N ASN A 54 32.43 -15.12 0.43
CA ASN A 54 32.70 -14.04 -0.54
C ASN A 54 31.99 -14.31 -1.87
N ASN A 55 32.02 -15.54 -2.36
CA ASN A 55 31.30 -15.94 -3.57
C ASN A 55 29.79 -15.73 -3.42
N TRP A 56 29.25 -16.04 -2.26
CA TRP A 56 27.85 -15.81 -1.94
C TRP A 56 27.49 -14.31 -1.92
N MET A 57 28.32 -13.47 -1.31
CA MET A 57 28.11 -12.01 -1.30
C MET A 57 28.18 -11.41 -2.70
N ALA A 58 29.13 -11.83 -3.53
CA ALA A 58 29.23 -11.41 -4.92
C ALA A 58 27.98 -11.81 -5.73
N HIS A 59 27.44 -13.00 -5.48
CA HIS A 59 26.21 -13.44 -6.13
C HIS A 59 24.98 -12.63 -5.67
N CYS A 60 24.89 -12.31 -4.38
CA CYS A 60 23.83 -11.43 -3.86
C CYS A 60 23.89 -10.03 -4.49
N GLU A 61 25.07 -9.45 -4.63
CA GLU A 61 25.30 -8.17 -5.29
C GLU A 61 24.82 -8.23 -6.74
N GLN A 62 25.28 -9.22 -7.50
CA GLN A 62 24.94 -9.35 -8.92
C GLN A 62 23.43 -9.55 -9.12
N ASN A 63 22.79 -10.36 -8.30
CA ASN A 63 21.34 -10.55 -8.35
C ASN A 63 20.59 -9.25 -8.06
N PHE A 64 21.03 -8.48 -7.06
CA PHE A 64 20.42 -7.20 -6.76
C PHE A 64 20.56 -6.20 -7.91
N LEU A 65 21.73 -6.10 -8.52
CA LEU A 65 21.97 -5.25 -9.69
C LEU A 65 21.09 -5.67 -10.88
N ASN A 66 20.95 -6.97 -11.13
CA ASN A 66 20.07 -7.50 -12.17
C ASN A 66 18.60 -7.16 -11.90
N MET A 67 18.16 -7.22 -10.63
CA MET A 67 16.80 -6.83 -10.24
C MET A 67 16.55 -5.34 -10.41
N GLN A 68 17.55 -4.49 -10.15
CA GLN A 68 17.47 -3.07 -10.43
C GLN A 68 17.38 -2.79 -11.95
N ALA A 69 18.22 -3.44 -12.74
CA ALA A 69 18.25 -3.28 -14.19
C ALA A 69 16.94 -3.74 -14.85
N SER A 70 16.34 -4.83 -14.36
CA SER A 70 15.06 -5.35 -14.85
C SER A 70 13.84 -4.66 -14.26
N GLN A 71 14.01 -3.64 -13.40
CA GLN A 71 12.94 -2.98 -12.64
C GLN A 71 12.10 -3.94 -11.76
N ALA A 72 12.64 -5.11 -11.45
CA ALA A 72 11.99 -6.07 -10.55
C ALA A 72 12.00 -5.59 -9.08
N THR A 73 12.82 -4.59 -8.75
CA THR A 73 12.82 -3.92 -7.44
C THR A 73 12.89 -2.40 -7.57
N ASN A 74 12.19 -1.70 -6.67
CA ASN A 74 12.29 -0.24 -6.51
C ASN A 74 13.33 0.16 -5.44
N ALA A 75 14.01 -0.81 -4.85
CA ALA A 75 15.02 -0.54 -3.84
C ALA A 75 16.28 0.07 -4.51
N LYS A 76 16.75 1.16 -3.91
CA LYS A 76 17.99 1.83 -4.34
C LYS A 76 19.23 1.19 -3.73
N TYR A 77 19.09 0.64 -2.51
CA TYR A 77 20.18 0.09 -1.73
C TYR A 77 19.84 -1.27 -1.15
N LEU A 78 20.84 -2.17 -1.15
CA LEU A 78 20.81 -3.44 -0.43
C LEU A 78 21.92 -3.45 0.63
N PHE A 79 21.55 -3.60 1.90
CA PHE A 79 22.45 -3.75 3.03
C PHE A 79 22.43 -5.20 3.51
N CYS A 80 23.52 -5.93 3.32
CA CYS A 80 23.73 -7.25 3.88
C CYS A 80 24.52 -7.13 5.19
N ILE A 81 23.86 -7.35 6.32
CA ILE A 81 24.47 -7.34 7.66
C ILE A 81 24.77 -8.79 8.04
N ASN A 82 26.03 -9.16 8.01
CA ASN A 82 26.51 -10.51 8.23
C ASN A 82 27.06 -10.64 9.63
N ILE A 83 26.41 -11.43 10.46
CA ILE A 83 26.75 -11.64 11.87
C ILE A 83 27.35 -13.03 12.00
N PHE A 84 28.64 -13.07 12.18
CA PHE A 84 29.41 -14.28 12.40
C PHE A 84 29.33 -14.67 13.88
N VAL A 85 28.89 -15.85 14.19
CA VAL A 85 28.79 -16.39 15.55
C VAL A 85 29.81 -17.48 15.73
N GLY A 86 30.66 -17.36 16.76
CA GLY A 86 31.72 -18.33 17.10
C GLY A 86 33.13 -17.76 16.97
N ARG A 87 34.12 -18.60 17.31
CA ARG A 87 35.55 -18.24 17.32
C ARG A 87 36.21 -18.62 16.02
N ASN A 88 36.70 -17.62 15.31
CA ASN A 88 37.54 -17.81 14.16
C ASN A 88 38.59 -16.71 14.08
N GLY A 89 39.85 -17.05 14.34
CA GLY A 89 40.94 -16.06 14.43
C GLY A 89 41.25 -15.32 13.15
N THR A 90 40.86 -15.85 11.98
CA THR A 90 41.06 -15.19 10.68
C THR A 90 39.98 -14.16 10.37
N LEU A 91 38.82 -14.26 11.03
CA LEU A 91 37.67 -13.38 10.78
C LEU A 91 37.92 -11.93 11.17
N LYS A 92 38.63 -11.66 12.26
CA LYS A 92 38.96 -10.29 12.66
C LYS A 92 39.78 -9.58 11.60
N ASN A 93 40.82 -10.22 11.11
CA ASN A 93 41.65 -9.67 10.04
C ASN A 93 40.84 -9.44 8.75
N TYR A 94 39.92 -10.37 8.45
CA TYR A 94 39.01 -10.22 7.32
C TYR A 94 38.08 -9.01 7.50
N ILE A 95 37.41 -8.89 8.66
CA ILE A 95 36.50 -7.78 8.98
C ILE A 95 37.24 -6.43 8.89
N ASP A 96 38.48 -6.36 9.41
CA ASP A 96 39.31 -5.14 9.36
C ASP A 96 39.78 -4.77 7.94
N SER A 97 39.91 -5.77 7.07
CA SER A 97 40.26 -5.53 5.66
C SER A 97 39.11 -4.96 4.82
N LEU A 98 37.87 -5.11 5.28
CA LEU A 98 36.67 -4.66 4.54
C LEU A 98 36.54 -3.13 4.61
N LYS A 99 36.40 -2.51 3.45
CA LYS A 99 36.06 -1.09 3.32
C LYS A 99 34.65 -0.98 2.77
N LEU A 100 33.83 -0.10 3.34
CA LEU A 100 32.53 0.20 2.78
C LEU A 100 32.72 1.01 1.49
N PRO A 101 32.21 0.53 0.36
CA PRO A 101 32.31 1.25 -0.90
C PRO A 101 31.47 2.52 -0.86
N GLN A 102 32.00 3.63 -1.37
CA GLN A 102 31.25 4.87 -1.50
C GLN A 102 30.49 4.90 -2.84
N GLY A 103 29.23 5.33 -2.79
CA GLY A 103 28.44 5.56 -4.02
C GLY A 103 27.89 4.31 -4.70
N GLN A 104 27.99 3.14 -4.08
CA GLN A 104 27.40 1.89 -4.59
C GLN A 104 26.00 1.66 -4.06
N SER A 105 25.28 0.74 -4.68
CA SER A 105 23.93 0.33 -4.25
C SER A 105 23.91 -0.92 -3.37
N PHE A 106 25.05 -1.61 -3.22
CA PHE A 106 25.21 -2.81 -2.41
C PHE A 106 26.23 -2.58 -1.29
N TYR A 107 25.91 -2.97 -0.07
CA TYR A 107 26.76 -2.84 1.12
C TYR A 107 26.80 -4.15 1.90
N SER A 108 28.00 -4.71 2.10
CA SER A 108 28.23 -5.84 2.99
C SER A 108 28.86 -5.37 4.30
N ILE A 109 28.13 -5.52 5.39
CA ILE A 109 28.54 -5.13 6.75
C ILE A 109 28.76 -6.42 7.53
N CYS A 110 29.91 -6.54 8.18
CA CYS A 110 30.32 -7.76 8.87
C CYS A 110 30.61 -7.49 10.36
N TRP A 111 29.91 -8.20 11.22
CA TRP A 111 30.11 -8.19 12.66
C TRP A 111 30.39 -9.60 13.17
N GLN A 112 31.21 -9.72 14.20
CA GLN A 112 31.47 -11.00 14.87
C GLN A 112 30.99 -10.98 16.32
N ILE A 113 30.34 -12.04 16.75
CA ILE A 113 29.94 -12.30 18.14
C ILE A 113 30.81 -13.47 18.64
N GLU A 114 31.67 -13.21 19.63
CA GLU A 114 32.43 -14.25 20.28
C GLU A 114 31.62 -14.86 21.45
N ASP A 115 31.68 -16.18 21.59
CA ASP A 115 30.85 -16.97 22.49
C ASP A 115 31.07 -16.64 24.00
N ASN A 116 32.18 -16.01 24.35
CA ASN A 116 32.59 -15.74 25.73
C ASN A 116 32.33 -14.31 26.18
N GLY A 117 31.08 -13.88 26.27
CA GLY A 117 30.76 -12.61 26.94
C GLY A 117 29.92 -11.63 26.17
N GLY A 118 29.40 -12.01 25.00
CA GLY A 118 28.40 -11.21 24.25
C GLY A 118 28.96 -9.91 23.67
N ASN A 119 30.26 -9.82 23.46
CA ASN A 119 30.86 -8.68 22.79
C ASN A 119 30.71 -8.81 21.29
N ILE A 120 30.26 -7.72 20.65
CA ILE A 120 30.16 -7.63 19.19
C ILE A 120 31.41 -6.92 18.72
N TYR A 121 32.19 -7.60 17.89
CA TYR A 121 33.35 -7.05 17.20
C TYR A 121 32.95 -6.52 15.83
N TYR A 122 33.38 -5.34 15.50
CA TYR A 122 33.28 -4.68 14.19
C TYR A 122 34.50 -3.79 13.96
N SER A 123 34.88 -3.60 12.70
CA SER A 123 35.99 -2.73 12.33
C SER A 123 35.61 -1.24 12.46
N GLU A 124 36.55 -0.37 12.74
CA GLU A 124 36.40 1.10 12.74
C GLU A 124 35.91 1.64 11.39
N ASN A 125 36.14 0.88 10.30
CA ASN A 125 35.69 1.23 8.95
C ASN A 125 34.23 0.82 8.65
N GLN A 126 33.51 0.25 9.63
CA GLN A 126 32.14 -0.24 9.49
C GLN A 126 31.21 0.39 10.51
N PRO A 127 29.91 0.55 10.20
CA PRO A 127 28.95 1.11 11.15
C PRO A 127 28.82 0.20 12.37
N ASP A 128 28.85 0.81 13.54
CA ASP A 128 28.67 0.16 14.84
C ASP A 128 27.21 -0.22 15.11
N ASP A 129 26.26 0.43 14.45
CA ASP A 129 24.83 0.09 14.52
C ASP A 129 24.13 0.33 13.18
N VAL A 130 23.27 -0.58 12.80
CA VAL A 130 22.38 -0.46 11.62
C VAL A 130 20.97 -0.77 12.07
N GLU A 131 20.04 0.18 11.88
CA GLU A 131 18.63 0.03 12.22
C GLU A 131 18.39 -0.44 13.69
N LYS A 132 19.23 0.00 14.62
CA LYS A 132 19.21 -0.39 16.05
C LYS A 132 19.45 -1.88 16.29
N LEU A 133 20.06 -2.57 15.34
CA LEU A 133 20.29 -4.00 15.39
C LEU A 133 21.34 -4.36 16.45
N ASN A 134 22.44 -3.59 16.54
CA ASN A 134 23.50 -3.81 17.56
C ASN A 134 22.90 -3.75 18.97
N LYS A 135 22.10 -2.72 19.26
CA LYS A 135 21.42 -2.60 20.56
C LYS A 135 20.51 -3.78 20.85
N SER A 136 19.78 -4.27 19.83
CA SER A 136 18.87 -5.41 19.96
C SER A 136 19.65 -6.71 20.24
N ILE A 137 20.78 -6.91 19.56
CA ILE A 137 21.65 -8.08 19.76
C ILE A 137 22.26 -8.03 21.18
N ARG A 138 22.81 -6.89 21.59
CA ARG A 138 23.37 -6.74 22.96
C ARG A 138 22.35 -7.01 24.06
N ASN A 139 21.09 -6.58 23.85
CA ASN A 139 20.02 -6.86 24.80
C ASN A 139 19.66 -8.36 24.84
N ALA A 140 19.65 -9.03 23.67
CA ALA A 140 19.40 -10.46 23.59
C ALA A 140 20.53 -11.29 24.25
N LEU A 141 21.78 -10.87 24.06
CA LEU A 141 22.94 -11.53 24.66
C LEU A 141 23.01 -11.34 26.22
N LYS A 142 22.54 -10.19 26.73
CA LYS A 142 22.47 -9.92 28.17
C LYS A 142 21.34 -10.66 28.88
N ASN A 143 20.25 -10.95 28.16
CA ASN A 143 19.07 -11.63 28.66
C ASN A 143 18.78 -12.85 27.79
N PRO A 144 19.59 -13.93 27.86
CA PRO A 144 19.28 -15.13 27.10
C PRO A 144 17.95 -15.69 27.63
N THR A 145 16.95 -15.68 26.77
CA THR A 145 15.72 -16.42 27.07
C THR A 145 16.07 -17.90 27.03
N ASP A 146 15.72 -18.64 28.09
CA ASP A 146 15.96 -20.08 28.18
C ASP A 146 15.12 -20.85 27.12
N ASN A 147 15.62 -20.86 25.93
CA ASN A 147 15.12 -21.65 24.80
C ASN A 147 16.20 -22.63 24.30
N SER A 148 17.11 -23.00 25.19
CA SER A 148 18.26 -23.88 24.92
C SER A 148 17.88 -25.27 24.39
N GLU A 149 16.63 -25.69 24.55
CA GLU A 149 16.13 -26.98 24.04
C GLU A 149 15.56 -26.92 22.61
N LYS A 150 15.36 -25.73 22.03
CA LYS A 150 14.85 -25.61 20.66
C LYS A 150 16.00 -25.72 19.65
N THR A 151 16.01 -26.79 18.90
CA THR A 151 16.95 -26.95 17.80
C THR A 151 16.68 -25.91 16.68
N LEU A 152 17.69 -25.67 15.84
CA LEU A 152 17.54 -24.80 14.66
C LEU A 152 16.34 -25.22 13.80
N ASN A 153 16.07 -26.52 13.70
CA ASN A 153 14.92 -27.08 13.00
C ASN A 153 13.58 -26.71 13.67
N ASP A 154 13.54 -26.63 15.00
CA ASP A 154 12.34 -26.18 15.71
C ASP A 154 12.07 -24.69 15.48
N ILE A 155 13.14 -23.88 15.39
CA ILE A 155 13.05 -22.45 15.05
C ILE A 155 12.66 -22.28 13.57
N LEU A 156 13.16 -23.11 12.66
CA LEU A 156 12.82 -23.08 11.25
C LEU A 156 11.42 -23.66 10.97
N SER A 157 10.95 -24.61 11.80
CA SER A 157 9.59 -25.16 11.73
C SER A 157 8.54 -24.22 12.33
N LEU A 158 8.97 -23.28 13.19
CA LEU A 158 8.16 -22.13 13.51
C LEU A 158 7.97 -21.39 12.18
N LYS A 159 6.93 -21.77 11.40
CA LYS A 159 6.45 -20.93 10.30
C LYS A 159 6.53 -19.51 10.83
N PRO A 160 7.17 -18.58 10.10
CA PRO A 160 7.16 -17.21 10.54
C PRO A 160 5.68 -16.95 10.80
N LYS A 161 5.31 -16.77 12.07
CA LYS A 161 4.08 -16.04 12.33
C LYS A 161 4.36 -14.74 11.60
N ARG A 162 3.96 -14.66 10.32
CA ARG A 162 3.63 -13.40 9.74
C ARG A 162 2.71 -12.81 10.80
N HIS A 163 3.26 -12.02 11.70
CA HIS A 163 2.54 -10.94 12.27
C HIS A 163 2.38 -9.94 11.09
N HIS A 164 1.66 -10.42 10.05
CA HIS A 164 0.52 -9.63 9.75
C HIS A 164 -0.16 -9.50 11.11
N ALA A 165 0.08 -8.43 11.84
CA ALA A 165 -1.02 -7.87 12.58
C ALA A 165 -2.11 -8.02 11.55
N LYS A 166 -3.02 -8.98 11.77
CA LYS A 166 -4.22 -9.11 10.99
C LYS A 166 -4.84 -7.76 11.31
N ILE A 167 -4.47 -6.75 10.50
CA ILE A 167 -5.23 -5.52 10.43
C ILE A 167 -6.54 -6.12 9.99
N ILE A 168 -7.40 -6.40 10.98
CA ILE A 168 -8.78 -6.77 10.74
C ILE A 168 -9.27 -5.50 10.07
N LYS A 169 -9.12 -5.48 8.75
CA LYS A 169 -9.59 -4.35 7.96
C LYS A 169 -11.07 -4.33 8.25
N PRO A 170 -11.59 -3.22 8.73
CA PRO A 170 -12.99 -3.15 9.13
C PRO A 170 -13.84 -3.61 7.94
N ILE A 171 -14.90 -4.36 8.24
CA ILE A 171 -15.87 -4.73 7.21
C ILE A 171 -16.42 -3.43 6.65
N PRO A 172 -16.46 -3.25 5.31
CA PRO A 172 -16.89 -2.00 4.69
C PRO A 172 -18.42 -1.88 4.69
N TYR A 173 -18.98 -1.71 5.88
CA TYR A 173 -20.44 -1.70 6.10
C TYR A 173 -21.16 -0.59 5.35
N VAL A 174 -20.54 0.61 5.28
CA VAL A 174 -21.17 1.75 4.61
C VAL A 174 -21.19 1.55 3.11
N THR A 175 -20.14 0.97 2.53
CA THR A 175 -20.13 0.59 1.12
C THR A 175 -21.26 -0.39 0.79
N TYR A 176 -21.44 -1.43 1.60
CA TYR A 176 -22.53 -2.39 1.38
C TYR A 176 -23.90 -1.77 1.60
N ALA A 177 -24.05 -0.89 2.59
CA ALA A 177 -25.31 -0.15 2.82
C ALA A 177 -25.63 0.75 1.61
N LEU A 178 -24.64 1.46 1.04
CA LEU A 178 -24.86 2.28 -0.15
C LEU A 178 -25.26 1.43 -1.36
N ILE A 179 -24.63 0.28 -1.59
CA ILE A 179 -25.02 -0.65 -2.65
C ILE A 179 -26.47 -1.11 -2.45
N PHE A 180 -26.81 -1.53 -1.24
CA PHE A 180 -28.18 -1.97 -0.94
C PHE A 180 -29.21 -0.87 -1.16
N ILE A 181 -28.95 0.36 -0.69
CA ILE A 181 -29.86 1.51 -0.86
C ILE A 181 -30.06 1.82 -2.35
N ASN A 182 -29.00 1.83 -3.16
CA ASN A 182 -29.11 2.08 -4.60
C ASN A 182 -29.94 1.01 -5.30
N ILE A 183 -29.72 -0.27 -4.99
CA ILE A 183 -30.52 -1.37 -5.56
C ILE A 183 -31.97 -1.26 -5.13
N LEU A 184 -32.23 -0.92 -3.87
CA LEU A 184 -33.60 -0.75 -3.35
C LEU A 184 -34.33 0.39 -4.06
N ILE A 185 -33.69 1.56 -4.19
CA ILE A 185 -34.28 2.72 -4.87
C ILE A 185 -34.57 2.37 -6.33
N PHE A 186 -33.64 1.70 -7.02
CA PHE A 186 -33.83 1.25 -8.38
C PHE A 186 -35.04 0.30 -8.51
N ALA A 187 -35.14 -0.70 -7.64
CA ALA A 187 -36.29 -1.61 -7.64
C ALA A 187 -37.62 -0.86 -7.41
N LEU A 188 -37.63 0.12 -6.49
CA LEU A 188 -38.82 0.96 -6.28
C LEU A 188 -39.16 1.81 -7.50
N MET A 189 -38.17 2.30 -8.24
CA MET A 189 -38.39 3.03 -9.51
C MET A 189 -39.02 2.13 -10.56
N GLU A 190 -38.51 0.91 -10.74
CA GLU A 190 -39.10 -0.07 -11.69
C GLU A 190 -40.55 -0.43 -11.34
N LEU A 191 -40.87 -0.58 -10.06
CA LEU A 191 -42.24 -0.83 -9.61
C LEU A 191 -43.19 0.37 -9.80
N ASN A 192 -42.66 1.59 -9.93
CA ASN A 192 -43.44 2.83 -10.01
C ASN A 192 -43.39 3.49 -11.40
N GLY A 193 -42.90 2.80 -12.44
CA GLY A 193 -43.04 3.28 -13.81
C GLY A 193 -41.83 3.10 -14.73
N SER A 194 -40.69 2.69 -14.32
CA SER A 194 -39.42 2.48 -15.06
C SER A 194 -38.33 3.49 -14.72
N SER A 195 -37.14 2.98 -14.53
CA SER A 195 -35.91 3.79 -14.29
C SER A 195 -35.43 4.57 -15.53
N THR A 196 -36.03 4.37 -16.67
CA THR A 196 -35.74 5.15 -17.90
C THR A 196 -36.78 6.24 -18.19
N ASN A 197 -37.87 6.28 -17.42
CA ASN A 197 -38.92 7.27 -17.58
C ASN A 197 -38.57 8.58 -16.87
N LEU A 198 -38.65 9.69 -17.57
CA LEU A 198 -38.28 11.03 -17.07
C LEU A 198 -39.07 11.43 -15.81
N HIS A 199 -40.38 11.16 -15.80
CA HIS A 199 -41.23 11.47 -14.65
C HIS A 199 -40.84 10.65 -13.44
N THR A 200 -40.55 9.37 -13.60
CA THR A 200 -40.10 8.49 -12.52
C THR A 200 -38.74 8.97 -11.98
N LEU A 201 -37.78 9.27 -12.86
CA LEU A 201 -36.48 9.80 -12.49
C LEU A 201 -36.59 11.07 -11.65
N THR A 202 -37.40 12.04 -12.13
CA THR A 202 -37.62 13.32 -11.42
C THR A 202 -38.30 13.11 -10.07
N ARG A 203 -39.32 12.22 -10.00
CA ARG A 203 -40.03 11.89 -8.78
C ARG A 203 -39.12 11.26 -7.71
N PHE A 204 -38.18 10.42 -8.11
CA PHE A 204 -37.23 9.77 -7.21
C PHE A 204 -35.99 10.60 -6.88
N GLY A 205 -35.88 11.82 -7.42
CA GLY A 205 -34.86 12.77 -7.01
C GLY A 205 -33.64 12.86 -7.93
N ALA A 206 -33.79 12.50 -9.20
CA ALA A 206 -32.78 12.85 -10.20
C ALA A 206 -32.58 14.37 -10.25
N LEU A 207 -31.35 14.80 -10.52
CA LEU A 207 -31.04 16.20 -10.68
C LEU A 207 -31.72 16.72 -11.96
N ASN A 208 -32.50 17.76 -11.81
CA ASN A 208 -33.09 18.51 -12.91
C ASN A 208 -32.82 20.00 -12.66
N VAL A 209 -32.27 20.69 -13.65
CA VAL A 209 -31.87 22.09 -13.50
C VAL A 209 -33.07 23.00 -13.21
N GLU A 210 -34.20 22.74 -13.84
CA GLU A 210 -35.44 23.49 -13.63
C GLU A 210 -35.90 23.35 -12.15
N HIS A 211 -35.97 22.10 -11.63
CA HIS A 211 -36.33 21.85 -10.24
C HIS A 211 -35.38 22.50 -9.23
N LEU A 212 -34.08 22.55 -9.57
CA LEU A 212 -33.07 23.14 -8.72
C LEU A 212 -33.21 24.68 -8.65
N ILE A 213 -33.36 25.34 -9.82
CA ILE A 213 -33.32 26.79 -9.92
C ILE A 213 -34.70 27.41 -9.64
N ILE A 214 -35.75 26.86 -10.21
CA ILE A 214 -37.10 27.45 -10.12
C ILE A 214 -37.79 27.02 -8.81
N PHE A 215 -37.70 25.74 -8.43
CA PHE A 215 -38.39 25.22 -7.25
C PHE A 215 -37.50 25.14 -6.00
N GLY A 216 -36.18 25.45 -6.11
CA GLY A 216 -35.25 25.44 -4.96
C GLY A 216 -34.98 24.05 -4.39
N GLU A 217 -35.15 22.99 -5.17
CA GLU A 217 -35.00 21.60 -4.71
C GLU A 217 -33.53 21.17 -4.63
N TYR A 218 -32.70 21.88 -3.84
CA TYR A 218 -31.25 21.67 -3.68
C TYR A 218 -30.88 20.28 -3.16
N TRP A 219 -31.79 19.59 -2.49
CA TRP A 219 -31.59 18.22 -2.02
C TRP A 219 -31.27 17.24 -3.16
N ARG A 220 -31.66 17.60 -4.41
CA ARG A 220 -31.37 16.80 -5.60
C ARG A 220 -29.90 16.68 -5.93
N ILE A 221 -29.05 17.58 -5.44
CA ILE A 221 -27.60 17.48 -5.56
C ILE A 221 -27.09 16.20 -4.90
N ILE A 222 -27.73 15.75 -3.83
CA ILE A 222 -27.36 14.54 -3.09
C ILE A 222 -28.18 13.32 -3.58
N SER A 223 -29.51 13.48 -3.70
CA SER A 223 -30.37 12.35 -4.04
C SER A 223 -30.14 11.79 -5.42
N SER A 224 -29.67 12.62 -6.37
CA SER A 224 -29.33 12.16 -7.72
C SER A 224 -28.25 11.05 -7.73
N ALA A 225 -27.39 10.99 -6.73
CA ALA A 225 -26.41 9.91 -6.59
C ALA A 225 -27.02 8.54 -6.26
N PHE A 226 -28.30 8.48 -5.91
CA PHE A 226 -29.01 7.24 -5.60
C PHE A 226 -29.99 6.82 -6.69
N VAL A 227 -30.19 7.65 -7.69
CA VAL A 227 -31.09 7.40 -8.82
C VAL A 227 -30.27 6.89 -10.00
N HIS A 228 -30.73 5.84 -10.70
CA HIS A 228 -29.99 5.25 -11.81
C HIS A 228 -30.88 5.07 -13.04
N ILE A 229 -30.33 5.38 -14.24
CA ILE A 229 -31.04 5.32 -15.52
C ILE A 229 -30.73 3.97 -16.16
N GLY A 230 -31.66 3.02 -16.04
CA GLY A 230 -31.52 1.67 -16.59
C GLY A 230 -30.57 0.77 -15.77
N LEU A 231 -30.70 -0.53 -16.05
CA LEU A 231 -30.01 -1.57 -15.29
C LEU A 231 -28.48 -1.54 -15.49
N ASP A 232 -28.02 -1.27 -16.71
CA ASP A 232 -26.59 -1.27 -17.03
C ASP A 232 -25.85 -0.15 -16.26
N HIS A 233 -26.49 1.02 -16.14
CA HIS A 233 -25.96 2.14 -15.37
C HIS A 233 -25.87 1.82 -13.87
N LEU A 234 -26.93 1.20 -13.30
CA LEU A 234 -26.88 0.71 -11.92
C LEU A 234 -25.76 -0.31 -11.74
N ALA A 235 -25.71 -1.34 -12.60
CA ALA A 235 -24.74 -2.42 -12.48
C ALA A 235 -23.29 -1.91 -12.52
N GLY A 236 -22.98 -1.01 -13.45
CA GLY A 236 -21.66 -0.38 -13.55
C GLY A 236 -21.27 0.39 -12.29
N ASN A 237 -22.21 1.18 -11.74
CA ASN A 237 -21.98 1.93 -10.51
C ASN A 237 -21.80 1.01 -9.28
N MET A 238 -22.63 -0.02 -9.15
CA MET A 238 -22.54 -0.97 -8.02
C MET A 238 -21.25 -1.78 -8.07
N LEU A 239 -20.83 -2.20 -9.27
CA LEU A 239 -19.54 -2.86 -9.45
C LEU A 239 -18.36 -1.93 -9.08
N GLY A 240 -18.39 -0.68 -9.56
CA GLY A 240 -17.39 0.32 -9.20
C GLY A 240 -17.36 0.60 -7.69
N LEU A 241 -18.52 0.77 -7.08
CA LEU A 241 -18.65 0.97 -5.63
C LEU A 241 -18.16 -0.26 -4.85
N TYR A 242 -18.46 -1.47 -5.29
CA TYR A 242 -17.92 -2.69 -4.69
C TYR A 242 -16.40 -2.76 -4.79
N ILE A 243 -15.83 -2.52 -5.97
CA ILE A 243 -14.39 -2.62 -6.21
C ILE A 243 -13.64 -1.53 -5.45
N TYR A 244 -13.99 -0.27 -5.64
CA TYR A 244 -13.24 0.86 -5.10
C TYR A 244 -13.71 1.28 -3.71
N GLY A 245 -15.01 1.26 -3.45
CA GLY A 245 -15.58 1.64 -2.16
C GLY A 245 -15.13 0.75 -1.02
N THR A 246 -15.18 -0.58 -1.20
CA THR A 246 -14.70 -1.51 -0.17
C THR A 246 -13.24 -1.30 0.16
N ARG A 247 -12.42 -0.95 -0.82
CA ARG A 247 -11.00 -0.67 -0.62
C ARG A 247 -10.78 0.65 0.10
N VAL A 248 -11.44 1.71 -0.34
CA VAL A 248 -11.30 3.02 0.30
C VAL A 248 -11.79 2.94 1.75
N GLU A 249 -12.94 2.34 2.02
CA GLU A 249 -13.44 2.20 3.38
C GLU A 249 -12.52 1.37 4.27
N LYS A 250 -11.95 0.25 3.77
CA LYS A 250 -10.99 -0.58 4.48
C LYS A 250 -9.65 0.11 4.78
N TYR A 251 -9.13 0.91 3.84
CA TYR A 251 -7.79 1.48 3.95
C TYR A 251 -7.77 2.89 4.55
N PHE A 252 -8.82 3.66 4.36
CA PHE A 252 -8.96 5.03 4.89
C PHE A 252 -9.81 5.09 6.17
N GLY A 253 -10.66 4.09 6.39
CA GLY A 253 -11.68 4.08 7.44
C GLY A 253 -12.98 4.75 6.99
N THR A 254 -14.08 4.41 7.68
CA THR A 254 -15.45 4.79 7.31
C THR A 254 -15.67 6.29 7.21
N THR A 255 -15.16 7.06 8.16
CA THR A 255 -15.36 8.54 8.16
C THR A 255 -14.73 9.20 6.93
N ARG A 256 -13.48 8.84 6.59
CA ARG A 256 -12.80 9.39 5.41
C ARG A 256 -13.43 8.93 4.11
N PHE A 257 -13.89 7.67 4.06
CA PHE A 257 -14.67 7.14 2.94
C PHE A 257 -15.93 7.98 2.69
N ILE A 258 -16.73 8.26 3.74
CA ILE A 258 -17.95 9.07 3.63
C ILE A 258 -17.61 10.48 3.13
N LEU A 259 -16.58 11.11 3.66
CA LEU A 259 -16.16 12.44 3.22
C LEU A 259 -15.76 12.45 1.73
N ILE A 260 -14.95 11.48 1.30
CA ILE A 260 -14.52 11.40 -0.10
C ILE A 260 -15.73 11.15 -1.01
N TYR A 261 -16.60 10.21 -0.67
CA TYR A 261 -17.81 9.89 -1.41
C TYR A 261 -18.73 11.10 -1.55
N PHE A 262 -19.02 11.77 -0.44
CA PHE A 262 -19.90 12.92 -0.38
C PHE A 262 -19.36 14.12 -1.18
N PHE A 263 -18.11 14.51 -0.94
CA PHE A 263 -17.54 15.66 -1.63
C PHE A 263 -17.31 15.41 -3.11
N ALA A 264 -16.93 14.20 -3.51
CA ALA A 264 -16.82 13.85 -4.93
C ALA A 264 -18.18 13.93 -5.63
N THR A 265 -19.28 13.51 -4.97
CA THR A 265 -20.63 13.69 -5.46
C THR A 265 -20.97 15.16 -5.61
N VAL A 266 -20.90 15.92 -4.53
CA VAL A 266 -21.38 17.31 -4.49
C VAL A 266 -20.59 18.21 -5.45
N VAL A 267 -19.25 18.12 -5.41
CA VAL A 267 -18.38 18.94 -6.27
C VAL A 267 -18.55 18.53 -7.73
N GLY A 268 -18.63 17.23 -8.02
CA GLY A 268 -18.88 16.71 -9.37
C GLY A 268 -20.19 17.23 -9.96
N VAL A 269 -21.27 17.18 -9.19
CA VAL A 269 -22.59 17.68 -9.59
C VAL A 269 -22.58 19.21 -9.77
N ILE A 270 -22.03 19.97 -8.82
CA ILE A 270 -22.02 21.44 -8.89
C ILE A 270 -21.21 21.93 -10.08
N VAL A 271 -20.01 21.38 -10.30
CA VAL A 271 -19.18 21.81 -11.46
C VAL A 271 -19.83 21.42 -12.76
N SER A 272 -20.45 20.24 -12.85
CA SER A 272 -21.22 19.83 -14.05
C SER A 272 -22.38 20.78 -14.32
N LEU A 273 -23.10 21.17 -13.27
CA LEU A 273 -24.19 22.15 -13.35
C LEU A 273 -23.70 23.50 -13.87
N ILE A 274 -22.64 24.04 -13.27
CA ILE A 274 -22.07 25.34 -13.66
C ILE A 274 -21.66 25.31 -15.15
N LEU A 275 -20.94 24.29 -15.58
CA LEU A 275 -20.51 24.17 -16.98
C LEU A 275 -21.70 24.01 -17.94
N SER A 276 -22.75 23.29 -17.53
CA SER A 276 -23.97 23.15 -18.31
C SER A 276 -24.70 24.48 -18.50
N LEU A 277 -24.74 25.32 -17.49
CA LEU A 277 -25.33 26.67 -17.57
C LEU A 277 -24.61 27.57 -18.58
N PHE A 278 -23.28 27.49 -18.67
CA PHE A 278 -22.50 28.23 -19.68
C PHE A 278 -22.64 27.68 -21.11
N ALA A 279 -22.90 26.37 -21.27
CA ALA A 279 -22.98 25.73 -22.56
C ALA A 279 -24.34 25.87 -23.28
N SER A 280 -25.29 26.63 -22.70
CA SER A 280 -26.65 26.84 -23.24
C SER A 280 -27.51 25.56 -23.46
N PHE A 281 -27.04 24.40 -23.00
CA PHE A 281 -27.74 23.11 -23.07
C PHE A 281 -28.44 22.71 -21.75
N ALA A 282 -28.41 23.59 -20.76
CA ALA A 282 -28.67 23.25 -19.38
C ALA A 282 -30.10 22.86 -19.03
N TYR A 283 -31.08 23.35 -19.75
CA TYR A 283 -32.48 23.28 -19.31
C TYR A 283 -33.14 21.89 -19.43
N PHE A 284 -32.53 20.95 -20.14
CA PHE A 284 -33.10 19.63 -20.38
C PHE A 284 -32.28 18.47 -19.84
N THR A 285 -31.22 18.77 -19.11
CA THR A 285 -30.32 17.72 -18.63
C THR A 285 -30.81 17.15 -17.31
N ILE A 286 -31.09 15.86 -17.30
CA ILE A 286 -31.25 15.08 -16.07
C ILE A 286 -29.92 14.42 -15.78
N ALA A 287 -29.40 14.63 -14.55
CA ALA A 287 -28.25 13.89 -14.06
C ALA A 287 -28.69 12.96 -12.93
N ALA A 288 -28.21 11.73 -13.02
CA ALA A 288 -28.47 10.68 -12.04
C ALA A 288 -27.29 9.69 -12.02
N GLY A 289 -27.07 9.05 -10.90
CA GLY A 289 -26.05 8.01 -10.73
C GLY A 289 -24.96 8.34 -9.71
N ALA A 290 -24.47 7.29 -9.07
CA ALA A 290 -23.38 7.37 -8.11
C ALA A 290 -22.00 7.58 -8.76
N SER A 291 -21.92 7.71 -10.08
CA SER A 291 -20.67 7.62 -10.83
C SER A 291 -19.64 8.70 -10.44
N GLY A 292 -20.08 9.95 -10.18
CA GLY A 292 -19.18 11.00 -9.69
C GLY A 292 -18.46 10.60 -8.38
N ALA A 293 -19.20 10.01 -7.44
CA ALA A 293 -18.61 9.47 -6.21
C ALA A 293 -17.72 8.27 -6.47
N VAL A 294 -18.13 7.33 -7.34
CA VAL A 294 -17.34 6.15 -7.70
C VAL A 294 -15.99 6.58 -8.30
N PHE A 295 -15.98 7.54 -9.22
CA PHE A 295 -14.74 8.11 -9.76
C PHE A 295 -13.90 8.82 -8.67
N GLY A 296 -14.53 9.45 -7.69
CA GLY A 296 -13.85 9.96 -6.50
C GLY A 296 -13.13 8.86 -5.71
N LEU A 297 -13.76 7.70 -5.56
CA LEU A 297 -13.13 6.54 -4.92
C LEU A 297 -11.99 5.96 -5.77
N VAL A 298 -12.11 5.96 -7.10
CA VAL A 298 -11.00 5.62 -8.02
C VAL A 298 -9.81 6.56 -7.79
N GLY A 299 -10.06 7.88 -7.73
CA GLY A 299 -9.04 8.89 -7.41
C GLY A 299 -8.39 8.66 -6.04
N ALA A 300 -9.19 8.26 -5.04
CA ALA A 300 -8.70 7.96 -3.70
C ALA A 300 -7.76 6.75 -3.68
N VAL A 301 -8.08 5.67 -4.39
CA VAL A 301 -7.20 4.51 -4.54
C VAL A 301 -5.91 4.90 -5.24
N GLY A 302 -5.99 5.73 -6.30
CA GLY A 302 -4.83 6.27 -6.99
C GLY A 302 -3.92 7.09 -6.05
N SER A 303 -4.51 7.98 -5.28
CA SER A 303 -3.80 8.83 -4.33
C SER A 303 -3.06 8.03 -3.25
N TYR A 304 -3.72 7.01 -2.69
CA TYR A 304 -3.09 6.11 -1.73
C TYR A 304 -1.90 5.38 -2.35
N SER A 305 -2.12 4.79 -3.54
CA SER A 305 -1.09 4.01 -4.25
C SER A 305 0.11 4.87 -4.62
N PHE A 306 -0.11 6.13 -5.01
CA PHE A 306 0.94 7.10 -5.31
C PHE A 306 1.73 7.49 -4.04
N LYS A 307 1.04 7.88 -2.97
CA LYS A 307 1.66 8.37 -1.73
C LYS A 307 2.42 7.27 -0.98
N LYS A 308 1.84 6.06 -0.91
CA LYS A 308 2.44 4.91 -0.22
C LYS A 308 3.37 4.07 -1.10
N LYS A 309 3.50 4.40 -2.39
CA LYS A 309 4.30 3.67 -3.40
C LYS A 309 3.99 2.16 -3.41
N THR A 310 2.70 1.82 -3.29
CA THR A 310 2.21 0.43 -3.25
C THR A 310 0.87 0.33 -3.94
N SER A 311 0.43 -0.88 -4.29
CA SER A 311 -0.93 -1.11 -4.80
C SER A 311 -1.90 -1.44 -3.68
N ILE A 312 -3.16 -1.02 -3.82
CA ILE A 312 -4.26 -1.49 -2.95
C ILE A 312 -4.87 -2.74 -3.58
N GLU A 313 -4.58 -3.90 -3.01
CA GLU A 313 -5.13 -5.19 -3.47
C GLU A 313 -5.00 -5.36 -5.00
N GLY A 314 -3.81 -5.05 -5.54
CA GLY A 314 -3.48 -5.16 -6.96
C GLY A 314 -3.79 -3.92 -7.82
N ILE A 315 -4.50 -2.93 -7.30
CA ILE A 315 -4.80 -1.70 -8.03
C ILE A 315 -3.70 -0.67 -7.78
N SER A 316 -2.91 -0.39 -8.84
CA SER A 316 -1.83 0.60 -8.83
C SER A 316 -2.33 2.00 -9.24
N PHE A 317 -1.49 3.02 -9.01
CA PHE A 317 -1.76 4.37 -9.53
C PHE A 317 -1.93 4.40 -11.05
N SER A 318 -1.05 3.72 -11.78
CA SER A 318 -1.13 3.65 -13.24
C SER A 318 -2.43 3.00 -13.74
N PHE A 319 -2.90 1.96 -13.01
CA PHE A 319 -4.19 1.34 -13.34
C PHE A 319 -5.37 2.29 -13.13
N THR A 320 -5.36 3.13 -12.08
CA THR A 320 -6.43 4.11 -11.85
C THR A 320 -6.48 5.19 -12.94
N ILE A 321 -5.31 5.63 -13.42
CA ILE A 321 -5.24 6.56 -14.55
C ILE A 321 -5.73 5.90 -15.84
N PHE A 322 -5.29 4.67 -16.11
CA PHE A 322 -5.78 3.91 -17.28
C PHE A 322 -7.30 3.77 -17.23
N TYR A 323 -7.87 3.39 -16.09
CA TYR A 323 -9.32 3.24 -15.93
C TYR A 323 -10.07 4.56 -16.18
N LEU A 324 -9.55 5.69 -15.67
CA LEU A 324 -10.12 7.01 -15.94
C LEU A 324 -10.13 7.33 -17.44
N VAL A 325 -8.98 7.19 -18.11
CA VAL A 325 -8.85 7.47 -19.55
C VAL A 325 -9.75 6.56 -20.37
N TYR A 326 -9.76 5.26 -20.05
CA TYR A 326 -10.64 4.30 -20.71
C TYR A 326 -12.12 4.67 -20.55
N SER A 327 -12.56 5.03 -19.34
CA SER A 327 -13.96 5.38 -19.06
C SER A 327 -14.38 6.66 -19.78
N ILE A 328 -13.49 7.65 -19.86
CA ILE A 328 -13.75 8.87 -20.65
C ILE A 328 -13.85 8.53 -22.14
N ALA A 329 -12.91 7.75 -22.68
CA ALA A 329 -12.91 7.34 -24.08
C ALA A 329 -14.15 6.52 -24.45
N ALA A 330 -14.54 5.56 -23.62
CA ALA A 330 -15.75 4.76 -23.81
C ALA A 330 -17.01 5.64 -23.82
N GLY A 331 -17.04 6.67 -22.99
CA GLY A 331 -18.15 7.59 -22.90
C GLY A 331 -18.28 8.56 -24.09
N PHE A 332 -17.25 8.75 -24.92
CA PHE A 332 -17.39 9.53 -26.14
C PHE A 332 -18.39 8.93 -27.15
N PHE A 333 -18.65 7.63 -27.03
CA PHE A 333 -19.63 6.91 -27.85
C PHE A 333 -21.04 6.91 -27.25
N ASP A 334 -21.19 7.44 -26.02
CA ASP A 334 -22.48 7.50 -25.32
C ASP A 334 -22.69 8.91 -24.73
N SER A 335 -23.54 9.70 -25.38
CA SER A 335 -23.87 11.08 -25.00
C SER A 335 -24.59 11.20 -23.64
N SER A 336 -25.06 10.08 -23.08
CA SER A 336 -25.75 10.04 -21.79
C SER A 336 -24.77 10.09 -20.59
N ILE A 337 -23.47 9.94 -20.83
CA ILE A 337 -22.45 9.87 -19.77
C ILE A 337 -21.98 11.27 -19.36
N GLY A 338 -22.12 11.56 -18.09
CA GLY A 338 -21.69 12.83 -17.48
C GLY A 338 -20.16 12.91 -17.28
N HIS A 339 -19.38 13.07 -18.37
CA HIS A 339 -17.90 13.10 -18.34
C HIS A 339 -17.34 14.10 -17.34
N VAL A 340 -17.95 15.29 -17.23
CA VAL A 340 -17.51 16.33 -16.30
C VAL A 340 -17.59 15.83 -14.87
N ALA A 341 -18.71 15.20 -14.49
CA ALA A 341 -18.88 14.67 -13.14
C ALA A 341 -17.84 13.57 -12.80
N HIS A 342 -17.48 12.75 -13.80
CA HIS A 342 -16.45 11.70 -13.64
C HIS A 342 -15.06 12.30 -13.42
N ILE A 343 -14.64 13.25 -14.27
CA ILE A 343 -13.33 13.89 -14.17
C ILE A 343 -13.23 14.68 -12.86
N VAL A 344 -14.23 15.49 -12.56
CA VAL A 344 -14.25 16.32 -11.35
C VAL A 344 -14.34 15.46 -10.09
N GLY A 345 -15.17 14.41 -10.11
CA GLY A 345 -15.26 13.45 -9.03
C GLY A 345 -13.91 12.79 -8.75
N PHE A 346 -13.24 12.30 -9.82
CA PHE A 346 -11.90 11.70 -9.70
C PHE A 346 -10.88 12.68 -9.10
N LEU A 347 -10.81 13.90 -9.61
CA LEU A 347 -9.88 14.93 -9.11
C LEU A 347 -10.17 15.29 -7.64
N THR A 348 -11.45 15.44 -7.30
CA THR A 348 -11.87 15.71 -5.92
C THR A 348 -11.43 14.58 -4.99
N GLY A 349 -11.70 13.33 -5.38
CA GLY A 349 -11.29 12.17 -4.60
C GLY A 349 -9.77 12.03 -4.50
N LEU A 350 -9.04 12.28 -5.58
CA LEU A 350 -7.58 12.26 -5.61
C LEU A 350 -6.99 13.27 -4.61
N ILE A 351 -7.48 14.51 -4.64
CA ILE A 351 -6.97 15.60 -3.78
C ILE A 351 -7.33 15.33 -2.31
N LEU A 352 -8.61 15.06 -2.02
CA LEU A 352 -9.05 14.79 -0.65
C LEU A 352 -8.33 13.58 -0.06
N ALA A 353 -8.23 12.50 -0.80
CA ALA A 353 -7.55 11.32 -0.33
C ALA A 353 -6.05 11.58 -0.11
N PHE A 354 -5.38 12.37 -0.96
CA PHE A 354 -3.98 12.73 -0.75
C PHE A 354 -3.76 13.42 0.60
N LEU A 355 -4.70 14.27 1.00
CA LEU A 355 -4.68 14.95 2.31
C LEU A 355 -5.05 14.01 3.46
N LEU A 356 -5.95 13.06 3.22
CA LEU A 356 -6.54 12.18 4.21
C LEU A 356 -5.89 10.79 4.32
N VAL A 357 -4.87 10.47 3.48
CA VAL A 357 -4.17 9.15 3.57
C VAL A 357 -3.72 8.93 5.01
N PRO A 358 -4.10 7.81 5.64
CA PRO A 358 -3.68 7.51 7.00
C PRO A 358 -2.16 7.48 7.12
N GLU A 359 -1.63 8.15 8.13
CA GLU A 359 -0.23 8.02 8.52
C GLU A 359 -0.03 6.63 9.13
N ASP A 360 1.07 5.96 8.79
CA ASP A 360 1.43 4.71 9.43
C ASP A 360 1.76 4.96 10.90
N GLU A 361 1.54 3.97 11.77
CA GLU A 361 1.84 4.13 13.19
C GLU A 361 3.32 4.44 13.46
N ASP A 362 4.19 4.00 12.56
CA ASP A 362 5.63 4.28 12.62
C ASP A 362 5.95 5.73 12.27
N ASP A 363 5.26 6.32 11.29
CA ASP A 363 5.38 7.74 10.95
C ASP A 363 4.93 8.64 12.13
N LYS A 364 3.87 8.22 12.85
CA LYS A 364 3.40 8.94 14.06
C LYS A 364 4.39 8.87 15.21
N LYS A 365 5.05 7.74 15.40
CA LYS A 365 6.07 7.58 16.46
C LYS A 365 7.31 8.42 16.18
N GLU A 366 7.72 8.48 14.91
CA GLU A 366 8.89 9.26 14.48
C GLU A 366 8.63 10.78 14.64
N LYS A 367 7.43 11.23 14.26
CA LYS A 367 7.00 12.63 14.46
C LYS A 367 6.97 13.01 15.94
N LYS A 368 6.43 12.12 16.79
CA LYS A 368 6.38 12.33 18.24
C LYS A 368 7.75 12.30 18.94
N ILE A 369 8.74 11.68 18.32
CA ILE A 369 10.13 11.70 18.78
C ILE A 369 10.80 13.00 18.34
N LEU A 370 10.56 13.46 17.11
CA LEU A 370 11.08 14.72 16.57
C LEU A 370 10.55 15.93 17.37
N ASP A 371 9.23 15.96 17.63
CA ASP A 371 8.56 17.03 18.39
C ASP A 371 8.99 17.09 19.88
N LYS A 372 9.64 16.04 20.41
CA LYS A 372 10.19 16.03 21.76
C LYS A 372 11.69 16.39 21.81
N THR A 373 12.32 16.52 20.64
CA THR A 373 13.76 16.76 20.51
C THR A 373 14.06 18.21 20.04
N ILE A 374 13.01 18.95 19.69
CA ILE A 374 13.00 20.39 19.43
C ILE A 374 12.40 21.12 20.66
#